data_d455093e4a0b4335031ffce45df70cf6
#
_entry.id   d455093e4a0b4335031ffce45df70cf6
#
_cell.length_a   1.000
_cell.length_b   1.000
_cell.length_c   1.000
_cell.angle_alpha   90.00
_cell.angle_beta   90.00
_cell.angle_gamma   90.00
#
_symmetry.space_group_name_H-M   'P 1'
#
loop_
_entity.id
_entity.type
_entity.pdbx_description
1 polymer ?
#
loop_
_entity_poly.entity_id
_entity_poly.type
_entity_poly.pdbx_seq_one_letter_code
_entity_poly.pdbx_strand_id
1 'polypeptide(L)'
;MEYEPNTVWGRTVTGDGEVVAPRSGLSLSQRRLLTLLGTPRTFTALAARNRLPPPKLERELVHLAQLQLVAFQRPGSPQPRTAP
;
A
#
# COMPACT_ATOMS: atom_id res chain seq x y z
N MET A 1 -6.43 -12.44 -7.80
CA MET A 1 -7.14 -11.84 -6.69
C MET A 1 -7.44 -10.40 -6.97
N GLU A 2 -8.63 -9.96 -6.64
CA GLU A 2 -9.03 -8.61 -6.95
C GLU A 2 -9.35 -7.87 -5.67
N TYR A 3 -8.88 -6.65 -5.56
CA TYR A 3 -9.21 -5.80 -4.44
C TYR A 3 -10.33 -4.87 -4.85
N GLU A 4 -11.21 -4.61 -3.93
CA GLU A 4 -12.29 -3.68 -4.18
C GLU A 4 -11.75 -2.27 -4.32
N PRO A 5 -12.40 -1.43 -5.14
CA PRO A 5 -11.89 -0.08 -5.37
C PRO A 5 -11.74 0.76 -4.12
N ASN A 6 -12.53 0.49 -3.09
CA ASN A 6 -12.46 1.25 -1.85
C ASN A 6 -11.70 0.52 -0.74
N THR A 7 -10.93 -0.51 -1.08
CA THR A 7 -9.98 -1.09 -0.13
C THR A 7 -8.97 -0.02 0.24
N VAL A 8 -8.73 0.16 1.52
CA VAL A 8 -7.82 1.19 2.00
C VAL A 8 -6.44 0.59 2.24
N TRP A 9 -5.43 1.22 1.70
CA TRP A 9 -4.04 0.80 1.85
C TRP A 9 -3.30 1.82 2.70
N GLY A 10 -2.37 1.35 3.50
CA GLY A 10 -1.55 2.23 4.32
C GLY A 10 -0.16 1.66 4.50
N ARG A 11 0.76 2.51 4.91
CA ARG A 11 2.14 2.12 5.14
C ARG A 11 2.26 1.55 6.55
N THR A 12 3.07 0.50 6.70
CA THR A 12 3.36 -0.06 8.01
C THR A 12 4.54 0.66 8.63
N VAL A 13 4.84 0.33 9.87
CA VAL A 13 6.04 0.86 10.53
C VAL A 13 7.29 0.45 9.74
N THR A 14 7.31 -0.78 9.24
CA THR A 14 8.41 -1.26 8.40
C THR A 14 8.50 -0.44 7.12
N GLY A 15 7.34 -0.10 6.54
CA GLY A 15 7.31 0.74 5.35
C GLY A 15 7.83 2.14 5.62
N ASP A 16 7.53 2.69 6.79
CA ASP A 16 8.05 4.00 7.18
C ASP A 16 9.58 3.97 7.23
N GLY A 17 10.14 2.90 7.78
CA GLY A 17 11.58 2.75 7.83
C GLY A 17 12.20 2.65 6.45
N GLU A 18 11.50 1.99 5.52
CA GLU A 18 11.99 1.84 4.16
C GLU A 18 12.07 3.18 3.44
N VAL A 19 11.14 4.09 3.70
CA VAL A 19 11.16 5.42 3.09
C VAL A 19 12.37 6.22 3.55
N VAL A 20 12.71 6.10 4.83
CA VAL A 20 13.83 6.84 5.39
C VAL A 20 15.16 6.20 4.99
N ALA A 21 15.24 4.88 5.03
CA ALA A 21 16.47 4.18 4.73
C ALA A 21 16.16 2.97 3.84
N PRO A 22 16.07 3.16 2.52
CA PRO A 22 15.70 2.07 1.62
C PRO A 22 16.70 0.93 1.66
N ARG A 23 16.19 -0.28 1.81
CA ARG A 23 17.04 -1.48 1.87
C ARG A 23 16.52 -2.61 0.99
N SER A 24 15.28 -2.52 0.56
CA SER A 24 14.64 -3.63 -0.15
C SER A 24 14.83 -3.61 -1.65
N GLY A 25 15.56 -2.65 -2.18
CA GLY A 25 15.80 -2.60 -3.62
C GLY A 25 14.55 -2.37 -4.43
N LEU A 26 13.66 -1.54 -3.94
CA LEU A 26 12.39 -1.29 -4.61
C LEU A 26 12.57 -0.50 -5.89
N SER A 27 11.69 -0.74 -6.86
CA SER A 27 11.66 0.06 -8.07
C SER A 27 11.16 1.46 -7.75
N LEU A 28 11.34 2.37 -8.69
CA LEU A 28 10.87 3.73 -8.52
C LEU A 28 9.36 3.78 -8.32
N SER A 29 8.61 2.97 -9.05
CA SER A 29 7.17 2.88 -8.88
C SER A 29 6.79 2.47 -7.47
N GLN A 30 7.47 1.48 -6.95
CA GLN A 30 7.19 0.97 -5.61
C GLN A 30 7.52 2.00 -4.55
N ARG A 31 8.61 2.74 -4.73
CA ARG A 31 8.95 3.80 -3.81
C ARG A 31 7.93 4.91 -3.82
N ARG A 32 7.42 5.25 -5.00
CA ARG A 32 6.37 6.25 -5.10
C ARG A 32 5.11 5.83 -4.37
N LEU A 33 4.74 4.56 -4.50
CA LEU A 33 3.59 4.05 -3.79
C LEU A 33 3.78 4.15 -2.29
N LEU A 34 4.94 3.78 -1.79
CA LEU A 34 5.23 3.90 -0.37
C LEU A 34 5.13 5.33 0.10
N THR A 35 5.65 6.27 -0.66
CA THR A 35 5.59 7.67 -0.31
C THR A 35 4.15 8.15 -0.24
N LEU A 36 3.35 7.78 -1.23
CA LEU A 36 1.93 8.15 -1.25
C LEU A 36 1.16 7.56 -0.09
N LEU A 37 1.57 6.40 0.38
CA LEU A 37 0.87 5.72 1.46
C LEU A 37 1.26 6.22 2.85
N GLY A 38 1.98 7.32 2.92
CA GLY A 38 2.16 8.03 4.18
C GLY A 38 0.84 8.45 4.78
N THR A 39 -0.17 8.64 3.92
CA THR A 39 -1.56 8.81 4.33
C THR A 39 -2.34 7.64 3.75
N PRO A 40 -3.19 6.96 4.52
CA PRO A 40 -3.98 5.86 3.97
C PRO A 40 -4.83 6.32 2.80
N ARG A 41 -4.89 5.49 1.76
CA ARG A 41 -5.61 5.83 0.53
C ARG A 41 -6.34 4.62 0.00
N THR A 42 -7.42 4.87 -0.72
CA THR A 42 -8.14 3.78 -1.37
C THR A 42 -7.40 3.34 -2.62
N PHE A 43 -7.73 2.14 -3.08
CA PHE A 43 -7.18 1.63 -4.33
C PHE A 43 -7.47 2.58 -5.48
N THR A 44 -8.71 3.08 -5.54
CA THR A 44 -9.10 4.02 -6.58
C THR A 44 -8.25 5.29 -6.57
N ALA A 45 -8.00 5.83 -5.38
CA ALA A 45 -7.19 7.03 -5.25
C ALA A 45 -5.75 6.76 -5.69
N LEU A 46 -5.21 5.60 -5.36
CA LEU A 46 -3.86 5.24 -5.77
C LEU A 46 -3.75 5.11 -7.27
N ALA A 47 -4.74 4.47 -7.89
CA ALA A 47 -4.75 4.31 -9.34
C ALA A 47 -4.77 5.66 -10.03
N ALA A 48 -5.59 6.58 -9.53
CA ALA A 48 -5.70 7.91 -10.13
C ALA A 48 -4.39 8.68 -10.02
N ARG A 49 -3.72 8.56 -8.89
CA ARG A 49 -2.48 9.32 -8.67
C ARG A 49 -1.29 8.76 -9.42
N ASN A 50 -1.26 7.45 -9.59
CA ASN A 50 -0.10 6.82 -10.21
C ASN A 50 -0.27 6.58 -11.69
N ARG A 51 -1.48 6.71 -12.20
CA ARG A 51 -1.77 6.47 -13.62
C ARG A 51 -1.36 5.08 -14.04
N LEU A 52 -1.42 4.13 -13.14
CA LEU A 52 -1.12 2.74 -13.44
C LEU A 52 -2.41 2.00 -13.74
N PRO A 53 -2.40 1.06 -14.68
CA PRO A 53 -3.55 0.20 -14.87
C PRO A 53 -3.84 -0.56 -13.59
N PRO A 54 -5.11 -0.79 -13.25
CA PRO A 54 -5.45 -1.49 -12.01
C PRO A 54 -4.73 -2.83 -11.81
N PRO A 55 -4.59 -3.69 -12.82
CA PRO A 55 -3.87 -4.95 -12.59
C PRO A 55 -2.41 -4.74 -12.21
N LYS A 56 -1.77 -3.73 -12.79
CA LYS A 56 -0.39 -3.46 -12.48
C LYS A 56 -0.25 -2.86 -11.08
N LEU A 57 -1.15 -1.97 -10.73
CA LEU A 57 -1.15 -1.38 -9.40
C LEU A 57 -1.36 -2.46 -8.34
N GLU A 58 -2.31 -3.36 -8.58
CA GLU A 58 -2.56 -4.46 -7.65
C GLU A 58 -1.31 -5.29 -7.45
N ARG A 59 -0.61 -5.60 -8.53
CA ARG A 59 0.60 -6.40 -8.46
C ARG A 59 1.67 -5.72 -7.62
N GLU A 60 1.84 -4.42 -7.79
CA GLU A 60 2.82 -3.66 -7.03
C GLU A 60 2.44 -3.64 -5.55
N LEU A 61 1.18 -3.42 -5.25
CA LEU A 61 0.73 -3.39 -3.87
C LEU A 61 0.88 -4.75 -3.20
N VAL A 62 0.57 -5.83 -3.91
CA VAL A 62 0.75 -7.17 -3.37
C VAL A 62 2.22 -7.44 -3.06
N HIS A 63 3.09 -7.02 -3.94
CA HIS A 63 4.53 -7.19 -3.72
C HIS A 63 4.97 -6.45 -2.46
N LEU A 64 4.53 -5.21 -2.31
CA LEU A 64 4.87 -4.43 -1.11
C LEU A 64 4.28 -5.05 0.15
N ALA A 65 3.08 -5.62 0.05
CA ALA A 65 2.46 -6.29 1.18
C ALA A 65 3.23 -7.55 1.57
N GLN A 66 3.75 -8.27 0.60
CA GLN A 66 4.56 -9.44 0.87
C GLN A 66 5.85 -9.09 1.60
N LEU A 67 6.36 -7.90 1.36
CA LEU A 67 7.52 -7.38 2.08
C LEU A 67 7.13 -6.73 3.41
N GLN A 68 5.84 -6.74 3.73
CA GLN A 68 5.30 -6.18 4.97
C GLN A 68 5.50 -4.67 5.06
N LEU A 69 5.62 -4.01 3.92
CA LEU A 69 5.81 -2.56 3.87
C LEU A 69 4.49 -1.81 3.85
N VAL A 70 3.43 -2.47 3.38
CA VAL A 70 2.09 -1.89 3.35
C VAL A 70 1.09 -2.92 3.85
N ALA A 71 -0.07 -2.45 4.26
CA ALA A 71 -1.17 -3.30 4.67
C ALA A 71 -2.46 -2.71 4.14
N PHE A 72 -3.49 -3.54 4.03
CA PHE A 72 -4.76 -3.07 3.54
C PHE A 72 -5.88 -3.50 4.48
N GLN A 73 -7.01 -2.79 4.37
CA GLN A 73 -8.18 -3.05 5.16
C GLN A 73 -9.39 -2.88 4.29
N ARG A 74 -10.34 -3.77 4.42
CA ARG A 74 -11.58 -3.65 3.68
C ARG A 74 -12.47 -2.61 4.33
N PRO A 75 -13.21 -1.84 3.53
CA PRO A 75 -14.17 -0.91 4.08
C PRO A 75 -15.21 -1.67 4.89
N GLY A 76 -15.61 -1.10 6.02
CA GLY A 76 -16.63 -1.70 6.84
C GLY A 76 -16.17 -2.85 7.69
N SER A 77 -14.96 -3.32 7.53
CA SER A 77 -14.44 -4.37 8.39
C SER A 77 -13.91 -3.77 9.67
N PRO A 78 -14.10 -4.45 10.78
CA PRO A 78 -13.53 -3.97 12.03
C PRO A 78 -12.03 -3.95 11.91
N GLN A 79 -11.45 -2.88 12.40
CA GLN A 79 -10.03 -2.78 12.42
C GLN A 79 -9.46 -3.77 13.40
N PRO A 80 -8.48 -4.54 13.00
CA PRO A 80 -7.83 -5.40 13.98
C PRO A 80 -7.15 -4.51 14.99
N ARG A 81 -7.59 -4.62 16.18
CA ARG A 81 -6.99 -3.85 17.22
C ARG A 81 -5.99 -4.66 17.87
N THR A 82 -4.87 -4.14 17.91
CA THR A 82 -3.91 -4.82 18.65
C THR A 82 -4.07 -4.54 20.07
N ALA A 83 -4.60 -3.63 20.49
CA ALA A 83 -4.67 -3.48 21.86
C ALA A 83 -5.80 -3.64 22.25
N PRO A 84 -6.01 -4.11 23.12
CA PRO A 84 -6.71 -3.95 24.16
C PRO A 84 -6.49 -3.26 24.98
#